data_0f077370efd8946cd74240241702bf19
#
_entry.id   0f077370efd8946cd74240241702bf19
#
_cell.length_a   1.000
_cell.length_b   1.000
_cell.length_c   1.000
_cell.angle_alpha   90.00
_cell.angle_beta   90.00
_cell.angle_gamma   90.00
#
_symmetry.space_group_name_H-M   'P 1'
#
loop_
_entity.id
_entity.type
_entity.pdbx_description
1 polymer ?
#
loop_
_entity_poly.entity_id
_entity_poly.type
_entity_poly.pdbx_seq_one_letter_code
_entity_poly.pdbx_strand_id
1 'polypeptide(L)'
;YHVAVEANYSLVRDFNIGYDPTAIVSAPDMQSDFTDFWDTAKTELAAVPIDARLTLREDLSTGARNIYFVEMQSIDNGDGNPVTIRGYYAVPKAEGTYPVVITQNGYDSGGLSDIYIPDTNGNPGWIELNISNRGQLINNRDPYKEENAFYGKYYLPDEWFAYNFGDKDTYYYRGAYMDVVRSIDFICSQEKVQKENIFMTGGSQGGAFAIAGAALGDGRLNAIAPSIPFMGDFPDYFKVGSWPASTARAMQEKLDLDNATMYKFLSYFDTKNLATLVTCPVISAIGLQDPVCPPHTNFAPYNNFKSEEKHYVVNPECKHETPADWYHTYMDFFKQHLKTVEH
;
A
#
# COMPACT_ATOMS: atom_id res chain seq x y z
N TYR A 1 8.08 -11.34 -21.48
CA TYR A 1 8.06 -11.09 -22.93
C TYR A 1 6.70 -10.57 -23.34
N HIS A 2 6.66 -9.52 -24.16
CA HIS A 2 5.47 -9.02 -24.83
C HIS A 2 5.42 -9.58 -26.26
N VAL A 3 4.28 -10.16 -26.66
CA VAL A 3 4.09 -10.75 -27.98
C VAL A 3 2.92 -10.06 -28.65
N ALA A 4 3.17 -9.49 -29.85
CA ALA A 4 2.13 -8.96 -30.72
C ALA A 4 1.89 -9.94 -31.86
N VAL A 5 0.64 -10.32 -32.10
CA VAL A 5 0.23 -11.16 -33.22
C VAL A 5 -0.57 -10.30 -34.18
N GLU A 6 0.01 -10.04 -35.37
CA GLU A 6 -0.68 -9.35 -36.47
C GLU A 6 -1.27 -10.38 -37.45
N ALA A 7 -2.56 -10.33 -37.67
CA ALA A 7 -3.24 -11.11 -38.70
C ALA A 7 -3.79 -10.18 -39.77
N ASN A 8 -4.05 -10.73 -40.97
CA ASN A 8 -4.53 -10.01 -42.16
C ASN A 8 -5.90 -9.29 -42.02
N TYR A 9 -6.46 -9.32 -40.86
CA TYR A 9 -7.64 -8.55 -40.47
C TYR A 9 -7.22 -7.73 -39.28
N SER A 10 -7.29 -6.46 -39.31
CA SER A 10 -6.98 -5.38 -38.33
C SER A 10 -7.19 -5.69 -36.81
N LEU A 11 -6.94 -6.91 -36.38
CA LEU A 11 -7.02 -7.41 -35.03
C LEU A 11 -5.59 -7.71 -34.52
N VAL A 12 -4.98 -6.72 -33.91
CA VAL A 12 -3.76 -6.93 -33.10
C VAL A 12 -4.18 -7.47 -31.74
N ARG A 13 -3.57 -8.54 -31.30
CA ARG A 13 -3.70 -9.04 -29.93
C ARG A 13 -2.32 -9.05 -29.31
N ASP A 14 -2.19 -8.29 -28.23
CA ASP A 14 -0.98 -8.23 -27.44
C ASP A 14 -1.17 -9.04 -26.17
N PHE A 15 -0.17 -9.79 -25.79
CA PHE A 15 -0.15 -10.50 -24.51
C PHE A 15 1.28 -10.66 -23.99
N ASN A 16 1.41 -10.76 -22.67
CA ASN A 16 2.67 -10.99 -22.01
C ASN A 16 2.88 -12.47 -21.73
N ILE A 17 4.11 -12.92 -21.85
CA ILE A 17 4.54 -14.27 -21.46
C ILE A 17 5.61 -14.11 -20.37
N GLY A 18 5.43 -14.83 -19.25
CA GLY A 18 6.45 -14.96 -18.21
C GLY A 18 7.39 -16.15 -18.50
N TYR A 19 8.69 -15.91 -18.47
CA TYR A 19 9.71 -16.95 -18.48
C TYR A 19 10.76 -16.63 -17.42
N ASP A 20 10.94 -17.55 -16.48
CA ASP A 20 11.88 -17.43 -15.36
C ASP A 20 11.85 -16.04 -14.66
N PRO A 21 10.70 -15.63 -14.14
CA PRO A 21 10.53 -14.27 -13.61
C PRO A 21 11.40 -14.00 -12.37
N THR A 22 11.81 -15.04 -11.68
CA THR A 22 12.72 -14.94 -10.53
C THR A 22 14.17 -14.63 -10.93
N ALA A 23 14.50 -14.77 -12.21
CA ALA A 23 15.79 -14.37 -12.78
C ALA A 23 15.82 -12.90 -13.23
N ILE A 24 14.71 -12.16 -13.12
CA ILE A 24 14.69 -10.72 -13.39
C ILE A 24 15.55 -9.99 -12.36
N VAL A 25 16.59 -9.32 -12.83
CA VAL A 25 17.52 -8.55 -11.99
C VAL A 25 17.13 -7.07 -12.08
N SER A 26 16.58 -6.56 -11.01
CA SER A 26 16.35 -5.13 -10.76
C SER A 26 17.17 -4.73 -9.54
N ALA A 27 18.42 -4.38 -9.76
CA ALA A 27 19.32 -4.05 -8.66
C ALA A 27 18.79 -2.85 -7.85
N PRO A 28 18.85 -2.92 -6.52
CA PRO A 28 18.54 -1.75 -5.69
C PRO A 28 19.45 -0.58 -6.03
N ASP A 29 18.88 0.62 -6.07
CA ASP A 29 19.56 1.89 -6.37
C ASP A 29 19.39 2.92 -5.26
N MET A 30 19.27 2.41 -4.01
CA MET A 30 19.16 3.23 -2.80
C MET A 30 20.28 4.26 -2.70
N GLN A 31 19.93 5.45 -2.28
CA GLN A 31 20.90 6.50 -1.96
C GLN A 31 21.60 6.17 -0.64
N SER A 32 22.80 6.72 -0.44
CA SER A 32 23.59 6.46 0.77
C SER A 32 22.91 6.90 2.07
N ASP A 33 21.99 7.88 2.00
CA ASP A 33 21.20 8.40 3.11
C ASP A 33 19.78 7.81 3.19
N PHE A 34 19.48 6.74 2.45
CA PHE A 34 18.15 6.13 2.37
C PHE A 34 17.60 5.72 3.75
N THR A 35 18.42 5.07 4.54
CA THR A 35 18.03 4.65 5.91
C THR A 35 17.83 5.85 6.82
N ASP A 36 18.76 6.80 6.83
CA ASP A 36 18.68 8.02 7.63
C ASP A 36 17.45 8.86 7.28
N PHE A 37 17.09 8.91 5.99
CA PHE A 37 15.89 9.60 5.51
C PHE A 37 14.61 9.01 6.13
N TRP A 38 14.46 7.68 6.12
CA TRP A 38 13.29 7.03 6.68
C TRP A 38 13.30 7.02 8.21
N ASP A 39 14.44 6.90 8.85
CA ASP A 39 14.57 7.02 10.31
C ASP A 39 14.22 8.43 10.80
N THR A 40 14.57 9.46 10.04
CA THR A 40 14.13 10.83 10.27
C THR A 40 12.61 10.95 10.19
N ALA A 41 12.00 10.42 9.12
CA ALA A 41 10.55 10.44 8.96
C ALA A 41 9.80 9.70 10.08
N LYS A 42 10.33 8.56 10.53
CA LYS A 42 9.77 7.83 11.69
C LYS A 42 9.93 8.61 13.00
N THR A 43 11.04 9.31 13.18
CA THR A 43 11.27 10.16 14.36
C THR A 43 10.29 11.33 14.39
N GLU A 44 10.04 11.98 13.26
CA GLU A 44 9.03 13.03 13.13
C GLU A 44 7.63 12.47 13.43
N LEU A 45 7.29 11.30 12.88
CA LEU A 45 6.02 10.64 13.15
C LEU A 45 5.86 10.34 14.65
N ALA A 46 6.89 9.83 15.31
CA ALA A 46 6.85 9.51 16.74
C ALA A 46 6.62 10.76 17.61
N ALA A 47 7.04 11.94 17.15
CA ALA A 47 6.80 13.22 17.84
C ALA A 47 5.34 13.71 17.71
N VAL A 48 4.58 13.21 16.75
CA VAL A 48 3.15 13.52 16.58
C VAL A 48 2.33 12.56 17.43
N PRO A 49 1.54 13.01 18.41
CA PRO A 49 0.61 12.15 19.13
C PRO A 49 -0.38 11.49 18.16
N ILE A 50 -0.69 10.22 18.38
CA ILE A 50 -1.69 9.49 17.54
C ILE A 50 -3.04 10.21 17.61
N ASP A 51 -3.43 10.70 18.78
CA ASP A 51 -4.70 11.40 19.03
C ASP A 51 -5.88 10.72 18.33
N ALA A 52 -5.99 9.40 18.54
CA ALA A 52 -6.99 8.59 17.87
C ALA A 52 -8.39 8.83 18.44
N ARG A 53 -9.32 9.18 17.57
CA ARG A 53 -10.72 9.29 17.89
C ARG A 53 -11.50 8.17 17.23
N LEU A 54 -12.23 7.39 18.04
CA LEU A 54 -13.09 6.29 17.60
C LEU A 54 -14.55 6.69 17.77
N THR A 55 -15.29 6.69 16.67
CA THR A 55 -16.73 6.94 16.65
C THR A 55 -17.45 5.64 16.28
N LEU A 56 -18.23 5.09 17.23
CA LEU A 56 -18.98 3.86 16.98
C LEU A 56 -20.00 4.06 15.85
N ARG A 57 -19.97 3.15 14.89
CA ARG A 57 -20.89 3.08 13.76
C ARG A 57 -21.90 1.96 14.04
N GLU A 58 -22.96 2.28 14.77
CA GLU A 58 -24.00 1.29 15.12
C GLU A 58 -24.66 0.70 13.88
N ASP A 59 -24.82 1.50 12.84
CA ASP A 59 -25.42 1.14 11.55
C ASP A 59 -24.56 0.12 10.76
N LEU A 60 -23.25 0.05 11.01
CA LEU A 60 -22.32 -0.90 10.40
C LEU A 60 -21.98 -2.07 11.32
N SER A 61 -22.21 -1.91 12.62
CA SER A 61 -21.89 -2.92 13.63
C SER A 61 -22.86 -4.10 13.58
N THR A 62 -22.38 -5.26 14.00
CA THR A 62 -23.16 -6.52 14.02
C THR A 62 -23.31 -7.09 15.43
N GLY A 63 -23.97 -8.22 15.55
CA GLY A 63 -24.03 -8.96 16.80
C GLY A 63 -22.64 -9.39 17.32
N ALA A 64 -21.71 -9.65 16.41
CA ALA A 64 -20.39 -10.18 16.72
C ALA A 64 -19.28 -9.11 16.81
N ARG A 65 -19.42 -7.97 16.10
CA ARG A 65 -18.36 -6.97 15.95
C ARG A 65 -18.88 -5.56 16.13
N ASN A 66 -18.07 -4.70 16.77
CA ASN A 66 -18.22 -3.25 16.71
C ASN A 66 -17.39 -2.72 15.54
N ILE A 67 -17.95 -1.76 14.80
CA ILE A 67 -17.24 -1.03 13.76
C ILE A 67 -17.17 0.43 14.18
N TYR A 68 -15.95 0.96 14.18
CA TYR A 68 -15.68 2.36 14.50
C TYR A 68 -15.15 3.08 13.27
N PHE A 69 -15.63 4.28 13.06
CA PHE A 69 -14.91 5.25 12.27
C PHE A 69 -13.75 5.77 13.11
N VAL A 70 -12.54 5.66 12.58
CA VAL A 70 -11.32 6.08 13.28
C VAL A 70 -10.68 7.25 12.56
N GLU A 71 -10.26 8.26 13.33
CA GLU A 71 -9.45 9.38 12.90
C GLU A 71 -8.17 9.38 13.73
N MET A 72 -7.02 9.64 13.12
CA MET A 72 -5.75 9.73 13.85
C MET A 72 -4.79 10.70 13.16
N GLN A 73 -3.85 11.25 13.93
CA GLN A 73 -2.89 12.23 13.43
C GLN A 73 -1.65 11.55 12.86
N SER A 74 -1.17 12.06 11.74
CA SER A 74 0.08 11.67 11.08
C SER A 74 0.95 12.89 10.82
N ILE A 75 2.15 12.71 10.27
CA ILE A 75 3.05 13.84 9.98
C ILE A 75 2.43 14.82 8.99
N ASP A 76 2.89 16.04 8.99
CA ASP A 76 2.49 17.07 8.01
C ASP A 76 3.06 16.80 6.61
N ASN A 77 2.70 17.64 5.65
CA ASN A 77 3.25 17.66 4.29
C ASN A 77 4.13 18.89 4.04
N GLY A 78 4.85 19.38 5.06
CA GLY A 78 5.69 20.55 4.97
C GLY A 78 4.97 21.87 5.27
N ASP A 79 3.70 21.84 5.72
CA ASP A 79 2.95 23.04 6.13
C ASP A 79 2.92 23.25 7.67
N GLY A 80 3.58 22.35 8.42
CA GLY A 80 3.67 22.43 9.87
C GLY A 80 2.42 21.94 10.62
N ASN A 81 1.42 21.41 9.91
CA ASN A 81 0.19 20.90 10.52
C ASN A 81 0.07 19.38 10.33
N PRO A 82 -0.15 18.62 11.42
CA PRO A 82 -0.43 17.19 11.32
C PRO A 82 -1.60 16.90 10.39
N VAL A 83 -1.46 15.85 9.60
CA VAL A 83 -2.52 15.37 8.71
C VAL A 83 -3.40 14.40 9.47
N THR A 84 -4.72 14.54 9.37
CA THR A 84 -5.66 13.56 9.90
C THR A 84 -5.92 12.49 8.85
N ILE A 85 -5.54 11.25 9.14
CA ILE A 85 -5.92 10.07 8.37
C ILE A 85 -7.12 9.38 9.01
N ARG A 86 -7.88 8.64 8.20
CA ARG A 86 -9.19 8.12 8.60
C ARG A 86 -9.39 6.70 8.09
N GLY A 87 -10.31 5.98 8.74
CA GLY A 87 -10.66 4.65 8.28
C GLY A 87 -11.73 3.98 9.10
N TYR A 88 -11.86 2.68 8.91
CA TYR A 88 -12.76 1.84 9.69
C TYR A 88 -11.98 0.78 10.46
N TYR A 89 -12.31 0.66 11.73
CA TYR A 89 -11.75 -0.29 12.67
C TYR A 89 -12.86 -1.23 13.15
N ALA A 90 -12.75 -2.51 12.81
CA ALA A 90 -13.71 -3.53 13.23
C ALA A 90 -13.08 -4.44 14.28
N VAL A 91 -13.74 -4.56 15.42
CA VAL A 91 -13.22 -5.32 16.57
C VAL A 91 -14.29 -6.29 17.12
N PRO A 92 -13.94 -7.56 17.42
CA PRO A 92 -14.87 -8.50 18.04
C PRO A 92 -15.42 -7.99 19.38
N LYS A 93 -16.73 -8.20 19.61
CA LYS A 93 -17.38 -7.86 20.88
C LYS A 93 -16.99 -8.81 22.01
N ALA A 94 -16.73 -10.07 21.68
CA ALA A 94 -16.32 -11.06 22.67
C ALA A 94 -15.04 -10.64 23.39
N GLU A 95 -14.87 -11.13 24.62
CA GLU A 95 -13.65 -10.93 25.38
C GLU A 95 -12.49 -11.71 24.76
N GLY A 96 -11.26 -11.21 24.94
CA GLY A 96 -10.03 -11.82 24.44
C GLY A 96 -9.22 -10.89 23.53
N THR A 97 -8.12 -11.42 23.03
CA THR A 97 -7.22 -10.76 22.08
C THR A 97 -7.29 -11.45 20.74
N TYR A 98 -7.05 -10.70 19.66
CA TYR A 98 -7.32 -11.15 18.29
C TYR A 98 -6.19 -10.80 17.35
N PRO A 99 -5.90 -11.65 16.35
CA PRO A 99 -5.04 -11.29 15.24
C PRO A 99 -5.68 -10.16 14.40
N VAL A 100 -4.84 -9.44 13.66
CA VAL A 100 -5.24 -8.25 12.92
C VAL A 100 -4.85 -8.33 11.45
N VAL A 101 -5.75 -7.90 10.56
CA VAL A 101 -5.43 -7.57 9.18
C VAL A 101 -5.58 -6.06 8.99
N ILE A 102 -4.52 -5.41 8.52
CA ILE A 102 -4.55 -4.03 8.05
C ILE A 102 -4.65 -4.06 6.52
N THR A 103 -5.69 -3.46 5.97
CA THR A 103 -5.89 -3.35 4.52
C THR A 103 -5.55 -1.94 4.04
N GLN A 104 -4.72 -1.86 3.01
CA GLN A 104 -4.33 -0.62 2.36
C GLN A 104 -5.03 -0.50 1.00
N ASN A 105 -5.53 0.69 0.69
CA ASN A 105 -6.31 0.93 -0.51
C ASN A 105 -5.45 1.25 -1.73
N GLY A 106 -5.97 0.96 -2.92
CA GLY A 106 -5.37 1.34 -4.20
C GLY A 106 -5.37 2.85 -4.44
N TYR A 107 -4.74 3.27 -5.52
CA TYR A 107 -4.74 4.68 -5.94
C TYR A 107 -6.16 5.08 -6.36
N ASP A 108 -6.71 6.07 -5.69
CA ASP A 108 -8.03 6.61 -5.98
C ASP A 108 -7.96 8.12 -6.23
N SER A 109 -7.68 8.47 -7.44
CA SER A 109 -7.71 9.86 -7.89
C SER A 109 -9.12 10.37 -8.18
N GLY A 110 -10.08 9.50 -8.32
CA GLY A 110 -11.44 9.83 -8.75
C GLY A 110 -12.52 9.78 -7.67
N GLY A 111 -12.21 9.34 -6.47
CA GLY A 111 -13.21 9.15 -5.41
C GLY A 111 -14.24 8.08 -5.75
N LEU A 112 -13.86 7.13 -6.57
CA LEU A 112 -14.76 6.09 -7.09
C LEU A 112 -14.81 4.85 -6.21
N SER A 113 -13.79 4.64 -5.41
CA SER A 113 -13.70 3.49 -4.52
C SER A 113 -14.14 3.88 -3.12
N ASP A 114 -15.21 3.30 -2.66
CA ASP A 114 -15.50 3.30 -1.24
C ASP A 114 -14.37 2.56 -0.52
N ILE A 115 -13.92 3.06 0.61
CA ILE A 115 -13.12 2.24 1.52
C ILE A 115 -13.91 0.96 1.78
N TYR A 116 -13.23 -0.16 1.64
CA TYR A 116 -13.80 -1.44 2.03
C TYR A 116 -14.13 -1.39 3.52
N ILE A 117 -15.40 -1.40 3.84
CA ILE A 117 -15.86 -1.58 5.22
C ILE A 117 -15.60 -3.04 5.56
N PRO A 118 -14.82 -3.31 6.62
CA PRO A 118 -14.49 -4.68 6.99
C PRO A 118 -15.73 -5.57 7.01
N ASP A 119 -15.66 -6.68 6.27
CA ASP A 119 -16.80 -7.59 6.12
C ASP A 119 -17.21 -8.16 7.47
N THR A 120 -18.44 -7.94 7.81
CA THR A 120 -19.06 -8.41 9.04
C THR A 120 -19.21 -9.94 9.09
N ASN A 121 -19.11 -10.60 7.94
CA ASN A 121 -19.28 -12.06 7.82
C ASN A 121 -17.96 -12.82 7.63
N GLY A 122 -16.85 -12.12 7.28
CA GLY A 122 -15.64 -12.78 6.83
C GLY A 122 -14.85 -13.47 7.93
N ASN A 123 -14.51 -12.79 9.01
CA ASN A 123 -13.66 -13.33 10.08
C ASN A 123 -14.02 -12.76 11.45
N PRO A 124 -15.07 -13.27 12.11
CA PRO A 124 -15.52 -12.74 13.40
C PRO A 124 -14.45 -12.84 14.51
N GLY A 125 -13.43 -13.67 14.33
CA GLY A 125 -12.30 -13.84 15.23
C GLY A 125 -11.07 -13.01 14.89
N TRP A 126 -11.19 -11.99 13.99
CA TRP A 126 -10.11 -11.11 13.60
C TRP A 126 -10.51 -9.64 13.79
N ILE A 127 -9.51 -8.84 14.14
CA ILE A 127 -9.59 -7.38 14.02
C ILE A 127 -9.24 -6.99 12.58
N GLU A 128 -9.95 -6.02 12.05
CA GLU A 128 -9.68 -5.45 10.74
C GLU A 128 -9.56 -3.94 10.83
N LEU A 129 -8.52 -3.40 10.21
CA LEU A 129 -8.33 -1.96 10.03
C LEU A 129 -8.20 -1.66 8.53
N ASN A 130 -9.08 -0.83 8.00
CA ASN A 130 -8.99 -0.33 6.65
C ASN A 130 -8.76 1.18 6.70
N ILE A 131 -7.60 1.63 6.25
CA ILE A 131 -7.17 3.03 6.34
C ILE A 131 -7.21 3.68 4.97
N SER A 132 -7.76 4.88 4.95
CA SER A 132 -7.60 5.87 3.91
C SER A 132 -6.40 6.76 4.25
N ASN A 133 -5.34 6.64 3.48
CA ASN A 133 -4.18 7.51 3.64
C ASN A 133 -4.53 8.94 3.21
N ARG A 134 -3.63 9.87 3.50
CA ARG A 134 -3.83 11.30 3.23
C ARG A 134 -4.41 11.56 1.83
N GLY A 135 -5.47 12.38 1.78
CA GLY A 135 -6.12 12.79 0.53
C GLY A 135 -7.04 11.74 -0.10
N GLN A 136 -7.08 10.51 0.38
CA GLN A 136 -8.03 9.53 -0.14
C GLN A 136 -9.44 9.77 0.41
N LEU A 137 -10.46 9.53 -0.42
CA LEU A 137 -11.85 9.50 0.03
C LEU A 137 -12.09 8.31 0.95
N ILE A 138 -12.90 8.51 1.96
CA ILE A 138 -13.32 7.42 2.85
C ILE A 138 -14.51 6.69 2.24
N ASN A 139 -15.50 7.45 1.82
CA ASN A 139 -16.69 6.94 1.18
C ASN A 139 -17.36 8.11 0.47
N ASN A 140 -17.79 7.97 -0.77
CA ASN A 140 -18.47 9.03 -1.49
C ASN A 140 -20.00 9.00 -1.34
N ARG A 141 -20.54 8.07 -0.53
CA ARG A 141 -21.96 7.98 -0.22
C ARG A 141 -22.34 8.92 0.92
N ASP A 142 -23.57 9.46 0.88
CA ASP A 142 -24.18 10.03 2.06
C ASP A 142 -24.37 8.91 3.12
N PRO A 143 -24.04 9.11 4.37
CA PRO A 143 -23.78 10.39 5.09
C PRO A 143 -22.30 10.78 5.21
N TYR A 144 -21.40 10.22 4.42
CA TYR A 144 -19.95 10.36 4.60
C TYR A 144 -19.34 11.60 3.96
N LYS A 145 -20.13 12.48 3.35
CA LYS A 145 -19.62 13.69 2.69
C LYS A 145 -18.83 14.62 3.61
N GLU A 146 -19.25 14.75 4.87
CA GLU A 146 -18.53 15.57 5.84
C GLU A 146 -17.18 14.94 6.18
N GLU A 147 -17.07 13.61 6.23
CA GLU A 147 -15.85 12.87 6.46
C GLU A 147 -14.85 13.06 5.32
N ASN A 148 -15.36 13.32 4.12
CA ASN A 148 -14.58 13.60 2.92
C ASN A 148 -14.24 15.09 2.73
N ALA A 149 -14.70 16.01 3.57
CA ALA A 149 -14.45 17.44 3.43
C ALA A 149 -12.94 17.79 3.40
N PHE A 150 -12.12 16.94 3.99
CA PHE A 150 -10.67 17.05 4.01
C PHE A 150 -10.00 16.69 2.66
N TYR A 151 -10.68 15.97 1.79
CA TYR A 151 -10.17 15.52 0.49
C TYR A 151 -9.68 16.68 -0.38
N GLY A 152 -10.42 17.77 -0.40
CA GLY A 152 -10.08 18.95 -1.20
C GLY A 152 -8.71 19.56 -0.92
N LYS A 153 -8.12 19.32 0.27
CA LYS A 153 -6.79 19.82 0.62
C LYS A 153 -5.67 19.13 -0.18
N TYR A 154 -5.86 17.84 -0.51
CA TYR A 154 -4.88 17.04 -1.26
C TYR A 154 -5.34 16.71 -2.66
N TYR A 155 -6.57 17.12 -3.03
CA TYR A 155 -7.02 17.05 -4.40
C TYR A 155 -6.27 18.12 -5.19
N LEU A 156 -5.27 17.70 -5.90
CA LEU A 156 -4.59 18.55 -6.85
C LEU A 156 -5.04 18.17 -8.25
N PRO A 157 -5.13 19.17 -9.15
CA PRO A 157 -5.35 18.86 -10.56
C PRO A 157 -4.25 17.96 -11.15
N ASP A 158 -3.14 17.83 -10.46
CA ASP A 158 -1.93 17.15 -10.91
C ASP A 158 -1.72 15.75 -10.29
N GLU A 159 -2.70 15.15 -9.64
CA GLU A 159 -2.58 13.82 -9.02
C GLU A 159 -1.63 13.76 -7.80
N TRP A 160 -1.80 12.78 -6.90
CA TRP A 160 -0.93 12.61 -5.73
C TRP A 160 0.51 12.27 -6.11
N PHE A 161 0.71 11.55 -7.23
CA PHE A 161 2.04 11.25 -7.73
C PHE A 161 2.85 12.50 -8.10
N ALA A 162 2.18 13.58 -8.47
CA ALA A 162 2.82 14.86 -8.80
C ALA A 162 2.97 15.80 -7.60
N TYR A 163 2.30 15.51 -6.47
CA TYR A 163 2.29 16.42 -5.32
C TYR A 163 3.68 16.55 -4.69
N ASN A 164 4.26 17.76 -4.75
CA ASN A 164 5.63 18.07 -4.31
C ASN A 164 6.70 17.17 -4.97
N PHE A 165 6.48 16.77 -6.22
CA PHE A 165 7.44 15.98 -6.97
C PHE A 165 8.78 16.73 -7.07
N GLY A 166 9.88 16.01 -6.82
CA GLY A 166 11.24 16.55 -6.86
C GLY A 166 11.79 16.99 -5.48
N ASP A 167 10.93 17.17 -4.49
CA ASP A 167 11.33 17.42 -3.10
C ASP A 167 11.01 16.20 -2.24
N LYS A 168 12.04 15.42 -1.89
CA LYS A 168 11.86 14.17 -1.15
C LYS A 168 11.28 14.37 0.26
N ASP A 169 11.50 15.53 0.87
CA ASP A 169 11.13 15.77 2.27
C ASP A 169 9.64 16.14 2.42
N THR A 170 9.02 16.66 1.36
CA THR A 170 7.60 17.05 1.34
C THR A 170 6.76 16.26 0.33
N TYR A 171 7.37 15.32 -0.40
CA TYR A 171 6.68 14.51 -1.39
C TYR A 171 5.54 13.71 -0.79
N TYR A 172 4.42 13.61 -1.52
CA TYR A 172 3.22 12.92 -1.08
C TYR A 172 3.51 11.53 -0.48
N TYR A 173 4.33 10.71 -1.13
CA TYR A 173 4.58 9.34 -0.69
C TYR A 173 5.46 9.24 0.56
N ARG A 174 6.23 10.27 0.90
CA ARG A 174 6.89 10.31 2.23
C ARG A 174 5.84 10.29 3.34
N GLY A 175 4.88 11.18 3.24
CA GLY A 175 3.79 11.22 4.19
C GLY A 175 2.87 10.01 4.13
N ALA A 176 2.53 9.53 2.94
CA ALA A 176 1.65 8.37 2.78
C ALA A 176 2.26 7.08 3.37
N TYR A 177 3.59 6.87 3.24
CA TYR A 177 4.25 5.74 3.90
C TYR A 177 4.28 5.91 5.43
N MET A 178 4.38 7.14 5.94
CA MET A 178 4.24 7.39 7.37
C MET A 178 2.79 7.18 7.86
N ASP A 179 1.78 7.42 7.05
CA ASP A 179 0.39 7.06 7.37
C ASP A 179 0.22 5.55 7.54
N VAL A 180 0.92 4.75 6.71
CA VAL A 180 0.96 3.29 6.84
C VAL A 180 1.60 2.90 8.17
N VAL A 181 2.74 3.49 8.53
CA VAL A 181 3.40 3.25 9.83
C VAL A 181 2.48 3.67 10.99
N ARG A 182 1.79 4.80 10.86
CA ARG A 182 0.81 5.27 11.84
C ARG A 182 -0.35 4.29 12.04
N SER A 183 -0.79 3.62 10.99
CA SER A 183 -1.82 2.58 11.10
C SER A 183 -1.35 1.39 11.95
N ILE A 184 -0.07 1.02 11.85
CA ILE A 184 0.55 0.00 12.68
C ILE A 184 0.66 0.49 14.15
N ASP A 185 1.08 1.75 14.38
CA ASP A 185 1.15 2.35 15.71
C ASP A 185 -0.21 2.32 16.41
N PHE A 186 -1.27 2.71 15.69
CA PHE A 186 -2.64 2.65 16.19
C PHE A 186 -3.03 1.24 16.60
N ILE A 187 -2.83 0.26 15.73
CA ILE A 187 -3.15 -1.15 16.03
C ILE A 187 -2.37 -1.64 17.26
N CYS A 188 -1.08 -1.36 17.34
CA CYS A 188 -0.26 -1.75 18.49
C CYS A 188 -0.70 -1.09 19.81
N SER A 189 -1.43 0.01 19.76
CA SER A 189 -1.96 0.71 20.96
C SER A 189 -3.28 0.11 21.46
N GLN A 190 -3.95 -0.76 20.69
CA GLN A 190 -5.27 -1.31 21.05
C GLN A 190 -5.15 -2.52 21.97
N GLU A 191 -5.98 -2.57 23.02
CA GLU A 191 -5.92 -3.61 24.06
C GLU A 191 -6.26 -5.02 23.58
N LYS A 192 -7.21 -5.12 22.64
CA LYS A 192 -7.66 -6.42 22.10
C LYS A 192 -6.76 -7.00 20.99
N VAL A 193 -5.61 -6.37 20.71
CA VAL A 193 -4.71 -6.79 19.63
C VAL A 193 -3.65 -7.77 20.12
N GLN A 194 -3.52 -8.89 19.42
CA GLN A 194 -2.35 -9.76 19.48
C GLN A 194 -1.21 -9.14 18.71
N LYS A 195 -0.27 -8.50 19.39
CA LYS A 195 0.82 -7.71 18.76
C LYS A 195 1.78 -8.58 17.95
N GLU A 196 1.82 -9.87 18.22
CA GLU A 196 2.59 -10.90 17.51
C GLU A 196 1.90 -11.36 16.22
N ASN A 197 0.64 -10.98 16.00
CA ASN A 197 -0.21 -11.46 14.91
C ASN A 197 -0.85 -10.29 14.15
N ILE A 198 0.00 -9.39 13.63
CA ILE A 198 -0.41 -8.26 12.80
C ILE A 198 0.03 -8.52 11.36
N PHE A 199 -0.92 -8.47 10.44
CA PHE A 199 -0.76 -8.75 9.02
C PHE A 199 -1.20 -7.54 8.19
N MET A 200 -0.63 -7.41 6.98
CA MET A 200 -1.02 -6.32 6.08
C MET A 200 -1.20 -6.81 4.65
N THR A 201 -2.22 -6.29 3.98
CA THR A 201 -2.51 -6.57 2.57
C THR A 201 -2.93 -5.29 1.85
N GLY A 202 -2.90 -5.34 0.54
CA GLY A 202 -3.38 -4.27 -0.33
C GLY A 202 -3.07 -4.53 -1.79
N GLY A 203 -3.82 -3.90 -2.68
CA GLY A 203 -3.64 -4.01 -4.12
C GLY A 203 -3.13 -2.71 -4.74
N SER A 204 -2.35 -2.80 -5.82
CA SER A 204 -1.84 -1.63 -6.54
C SER A 204 -1.04 -0.70 -5.62
N GLN A 205 -1.43 0.56 -5.43
CA GLN A 205 -0.84 1.43 -4.41
C GLN A 205 -0.87 0.80 -3.02
N GLY A 206 -1.98 0.12 -2.66
CA GLY A 206 -2.08 -0.61 -1.39
C GLY A 206 -1.06 -1.73 -1.27
N GLY A 207 -0.67 -2.36 -2.37
CA GLY A 207 0.42 -3.33 -2.42
C GLY A 207 1.78 -2.69 -2.13
N ALA A 208 2.04 -1.50 -2.70
CA ALA A 208 3.22 -0.71 -2.36
C ALA A 208 3.22 -0.30 -0.87
N PHE A 209 2.06 0.08 -0.34
CA PHE A 209 1.89 0.41 1.08
C PHE A 209 2.12 -0.79 2.01
N ALA A 210 1.69 -1.99 1.61
CA ALA A 210 2.00 -3.20 2.38
C ALA A 210 3.51 -3.49 2.43
N ILE A 211 4.22 -3.29 1.32
CA ILE A 211 5.69 -3.38 1.27
C ILE A 211 6.32 -2.31 2.16
N ALA A 212 5.87 -1.04 2.04
CA ALA A 212 6.37 0.05 2.88
C ALA A 212 6.10 -0.20 4.38
N GLY A 213 4.92 -0.71 4.73
CA GLY A 213 4.57 -1.09 6.10
C GLY A 213 5.50 -2.15 6.69
N ALA A 214 5.86 -3.17 5.89
CA ALA A 214 6.82 -4.18 6.33
C ALA A 214 8.26 -3.65 6.43
N ALA A 215 8.65 -2.79 5.49
CA ALA A 215 10.00 -2.21 5.45
C ALA A 215 10.24 -1.20 6.58
N LEU A 216 9.25 -0.36 6.88
CA LEU A 216 9.36 0.79 7.78
C LEU A 216 8.69 0.57 9.14
N GLY A 217 7.93 -0.50 9.29
CA GLY A 217 7.16 -0.83 10.49
C GLY A 217 7.96 -1.49 11.61
N ASP A 218 9.30 -1.45 11.57
CA ASP A 218 10.19 -1.96 12.61
C ASP A 218 9.93 -3.43 13.02
N GLY A 219 9.63 -4.28 12.03
CA GLY A 219 9.41 -5.73 12.23
C GLY A 219 8.10 -6.09 12.94
N ARG A 220 7.16 -5.14 13.07
CA ARG A 220 5.87 -5.37 13.77
C ARG A 220 4.83 -6.14 12.93
N LEU A 221 5.04 -6.29 11.62
CA LEU A 221 4.19 -7.12 10.78
C LEU A 221 4.67 -8.56 10.75
N ASN A 222 3.75 -9.49 10.99
CA ASN A 222 4.06 -10.91 11.01
C ASN A 222 4.13 -11.54 9.61
N ALA A 223 3.30 -11.07 8.69
CA ALA A 223 3.42 -11.36 7.25
C ALA A 223 2.68 -10.30 6.43
N ILE A 224 3.00 -10.22 5.12
CA ILE A 224 2.32 -9.32 4.19
C ILE A 224 1.84 -10.04 2.92
N ALA A 225 0.79 -9.49 2.31
CA ALA A 225 0.22 -9.99 1.06
C ALA A 225 -0.01 -8.86 0.04
N PRO A 226 1.06 -8.28 -0.53
CA PRO A 226 0.91 -7.29 -1.60
C PRO A 226 0.39 -7.93 -2.87
N SER A 227 -0.58 -7.31 -3.54
CA SER A 227 -1.05 -7.75 -4.86
C SER A 227 -0.83 -6.66 -5.90
N ILE A 228 -0.39 -7.06 -7.11
CA ILE A 228 -0.15 -6.14 -8.22
C ILE A 228 0.48 -4.80 -7.78
N PRO A 229 1.58 -4.84 -6.97
CA PRO A 229 2.08 -3.65 -6.29
C PRO A 229 2.56 -2.58 -7.26
N PHE A 230 2.18 -1.33 -6.96
CA PHE A 230 2.63 -0.13 -7.65
C PHE A 230 4.02 0.32 -7.17
N MET A 231 4.66 1.23 -7.90
CA MET A 231 5.92 1.89 -7.54
C MET A 231 7.16 0.97 -7.49
N GLY A 232 7.19 -0.08 -8.31
CA GLY A 232 8.38 -0.93 -8.41
C GLY A 232 9.23 -0.61 -9.63
N ASP A 233 10.54 -0.38 -9.43
CA ASP A 233 11.54 -0.19 -10.47
C ASP A 233 11.22 0.94 -11.47
N PHE A 234 11.14 2.17 -10.99
CA PHE A 234 10.81 3.33 -11.80
C PHE A 234 11.61 3.46 -13.10
N PRO A 235 12.93 3.19 -13.15
CA PRO A 235 13.68 3.26 -14.40
C PRO A 235 13.14 2.32 -15.50
N ASP A 236 12.70 1.12 -15.14
CA ASP A 236 12.12 0.19 -16.10
C ASP A 236 10.60 0.38 -16.25
N TYR A 237 9.91 0.76 -15.19
CA TYR A 237 8.50 1.08 -15.23
C TYR A 237 8.20 2.15 -16.28
N PHE A 238 8.98 3.24 -16.30
CA PHE A 238 8.76 4.35 -17.23
C PHE A 238 9.10 4.03 -18.70
N LYS A 239 9.69 2.87 -18.96
CA LYS A 239 9.88 2.38 -20.33
C LYS A 239 8.66 1.61 -20.86
N VAL A 240 7.88 1.00 -19.97
CA VAL A 240 6.81 0.06 -20.33
C VAL A 240 5.41 0.54 -19.91
N GLY A 241 5.31 1.37 -18.88
CA GLY A 241 4.05 1.95 -18.40
C GLY A 241 3.77 3.33 -18.99
N SER A 242 2.50 3.62 -19.31
CA SER A 242 2.11 4.96 -19.77
C SER A 242 1.95 5.94 -18.61
N TRP A 243 1.27 5.53 -17.56
CA TRP A 243 1.14 6.23 -16.29
C TRP A 243 1.85 5.38 -15.21
N PRO A 244 2.60 5.92 -14.24
CA PRO A 244 2.80 7.35 -13.97
C PRO A 244 3.94 8.01 -14.78
N ALA A 245 4.49 7.35 -15.79
CA ALA A 245 5.61 7.87 -16.59
C ALA A 245 5.27 9.21 -17.26
N SER A 246 4.04 9.38 -17.77
CA SER A 246 3.60 10.64 -18.37
C SER A 246 3.59 11.78 -17.36
N THR A 247 3.07 11.53 -16.16
CA THR A 247 3.07 12.52 -15.07
C THR A 247 4.49 12.86 -14.62
N ALA A 248 5.37 11.84 -14.45
CA ALA A 248 6.76 12.07 -14.09
C ALA A 248 7.52 12.93 -15.13
N ARG A 249 7.30 12.67 -16.42
CA ARG A 249 7.90 13.45 -17.50
C ARG A 249 7.40 14.90 -17.54
N ALA A 250 6.10 15.11 -17.34
CA ALA A 250 5.53 16.45 -17.24
C ALA A 250 6.12 17.24 -16.06
N MET A 251 6.30 16.58 -14.91
CA MET A 251 6.94 17.19 -13.75
C MET A 251 8.44 17.43 -13.96
N GLN A 252 9.13 16.50 -14.62
CA GLN A 252 10.53 16.64 -15.02
C GLN A 252 10.74 17.88 -15.90
N GLU A 253 9.89 18.07 -16.91
CA GLU A 253 9.92 19.25 -17.79
C GLU A 253 9.60 20.52 -17.00
N LYS A 254 8.55 20.52 -16.18
CA LYS A 254 8.12 21.68 -15.37
C LYS A 254 9.19 22.15 -14.40
N LEU A 255 9.98 21.23 -13.84
CA LEU A 255 10.99 21.49 -12.80
C LEU A 255 12.42 21.53 -13.35
N ASP A 256 12.59 21.39 -14.67
CA ASP A 256 13.90 21.33 -15.35
C ASP A 256 14.84 20.27 -14.73
N LEU A 257 14.33 19.09 -14.47
CA LEU A 257 15.11 17.97 -13.90
C LEU A 257 15.70 17.10 -15.00
N ASP A 258 16.94 16.67 -14.85
CA ASP A 258 17.48 15.59 -15.66
C ASP A 258 17.00 14.20 -15.16
N ASN A 259 17.18 13.18 -16.00
CA ASN A 259 16.78 11.81 -15.65
C ASN A 259 17.48 11.30 -14.39
N ALA A 260 18.76 11.62 -14.21
CA ALA A 260 19.53 11.14 -13.07
C ALA A 260 18.98 11.71 -11.74
N THR A 261 18.67 13.01 -11.73
CA THR A 261 18.07 13.71 -10.59
C THR A 261 16.67 13.18 -10.30
N MET A 262 15.84 12.98 -11.33
CA MET A 262 14.49 12.44 -11.17
C MET A 262 14.53 11.01 -10.59
N TYR A 263 15.33 10.11 -11.16
CA TYR A 263 15.42 8.73 -10.65
C TYR A 263 16.08 8.66 -9.27
N LYS A 264 17.05 9.52 -8.99
CA LYS A 264 17.61 9.65 -7.64
C LYS A 264 16.54 10.03 -6.63
N PHE A 265 15.68 11.00 -6.94
CA PHE A 265 14.54 11.37 -6.10
C PHE A 265 13.56 10.21 -5.92
N LEU A 266 13.14 9.56 -7.00
CA LEU A 266 12.18 8.46 -6.96
C LEU A 266 12.72 7.22 -6.24
N SER A 267 14.03 7.02 -6.19
CA SER A 267 14.64 5.85 -5.54
C SER A 267 14.35 5.77 -4.04
N TYR A 268 14.03 6.88 -3.37
CA TYR A 268 13.61 6.86 -1.96
C TYR A 268 12.26 6.18 -1.75
N PHE A 269 11.41 6.17 -2.78
CA PHE A 269 10.02 5.69 -2.72
C PHE A 269 9.80 4.38 -3.48
N ASP A 270 10.81 3.92 -4.20
CA ASP A 270 10.75 2.70 -5.01
C ASP A 270 10.61 1.46 -4.13
N THR A 271 9.58 0.67 -4.38
CA THR A 271 9.31 -0.56 -3.62
C THR A 271 10.40 -1.62 -3.79
N LYS A 272 11.19 -1.61 -4.89
CA LYS A 272 12.35 -2.52 -5.01
C LYS A 272 13.41 -2.24 -3.96
N ASN A 273 13.59 -0.97 -3.58
CA ASN A 273 14.52 -0.55 -2.54
C ASN A 273 13.97 -0.88 -1.15
N LEU A 274 12.70 -0.55 -0.88
CA LEU A 274 12.03 -0.90 0.37
C LEU A 274 12.00 -2.42 0.61
N ALA A 275 11.82 -3.22 -0.45
CA ALA A 275 11.81 -4.68 -0.38
C ALA A 275 13.08 -5.26 0.25
N THR A 276 14.22 -4.58 0.12
CA THR A 276 15.49 -5.00 0.76
C THR A 276 15.46 -4.95 2.29
N LEU A 277 14.46 -4.29 2.88
CA LEU A 277 14.25 -4.20 4.33
C LEU A 277 13.17 -5.16 4.84
N VAL A 278 12.43 -5.81 3.93
CA VAL A 278 11.34 -6.72 4.29
C VAL A 278 11.87 -8.10 4.61
N THR A 279 11.68 -8.54 5.86
CA THR A 279 12.14 -9.83 6.37
C THR A 279 11.02 -10.78 6.78
N CYS A 280 9.80 -10.26 6.97
CA CYS A 280 8.64 -11.11 7.29
C CYS A 280 8.19 -11.93 6.07
N PRO A 281 7.47 -13.07 6.26
CA PRO A 281 6.88 -13.85 5.20
C PRO A 281 6.04 -13.03 4.23
N VAL A 282 6.12 -13.34 2.93
CA VAL A 282 5.43 -12.61 1.86
C VAL A 282 4.72 -13.57 0.92
N ILE A 283 3.47 -13.27 0.59
CA ILE A 283 2.79 -13.84 -0.58
C ILE A 283 2.34 -12.70 -1.51
N SER A 284 2.71 -12.73 -2.78
CA SER A 284 2.39 -11.66 -3.74
C SER A 284 1.57 -12.17 -4.91
N ALA A 285 0.49 -11.47 -5.28
CA ALA A 285 -0.25 -11.74 -6.52
C ALA A 285 0.25 -10.85 -7.65
N ILE A 286 0.37 -11.43 -8.85
CA ILE A 286 0.92 -10.75 -10.03
C ILE A 286 0.01 -11.03 -11.23
N GLY A 287 -0.53 -9.98 -11.83
CA GLY A 287 -1.29 -10.05 -13.09
C GLY A 287 -0.34 -10.01 -14.28
N LEU A 288 -0.32 -11.09 -15.09
CA LEU A 288 0.64 -11.16 -16.19
C LEU A 288 0.31 -10.20 -17.34
N GLN A 289 -0.96 -9.84 -17.48
CA GLN A 289 -1.45 -8.92 -18.52
C GLN A 289 -1.68 -7.50 -17.99
N ASP A 290 -1.11 -7.16 -16.82
CA ASP A 290 -1.31 -5.87 -16.18
C ASP A 290 -0.64 -4.73 -16.97
N PRO A 291 -1.42 -3.78 -17.53
CA PRO A 291 -0.87 -2.63 -18.25
C PRO A 291 -0.58 -1.44 -17.33
N VAL A 292 -1.07 -1.47 -16.08
CA VAL A 292 -0.92 -0.38 -15.10
C VAL A 292 0.32 -0.59 -14.24
N CYS A 293 0.41 -1.77 -13.61
CA CYS A 293 1.59 -2.21 -12.88
C CYS A 293 2.19 -3.44 -13.59
N PRO A 294 2.95 -3.23 -14.68
CA PRO A 294 3.43 -4.34 -15.51
C PRO A 294 4.16 -5.41 -14.70
N PRO A 295 4.03 -6.70 -15.04
CA PRO A 295 4.54 -7.80 -14.22
C PRO A 295 6.03 -7.69 -13.88
N HIS A 296 6.85 -7.14 -14.78
CA HIS A 296 8.26 -6.87 -14.50
C HIS A 296 8.42 -5.99 -13.25
N THR A 297 7.62 -4.94 -13.11
CA THR A 297 7.69 -4.01 -11.98
C THR A 297 7.18 -4.62 -10.66
N ASN A 298 6.42 -5.71 -10.72
CA ASN A 298 6.02 -6.50 -9.56
C ASN A 298 7.11 -7.51 -9.15
N PHE A 299 7.80 -8.10 -10.11
CA PHE A 299 8.91 -9.00 -9.81
C PHE A 299 10.15 -8.25 -9.29
N ALA A 300 10.32 -6.98 -9.61
CA ALA A 300 11.42 -6.18 -9.10
C ALA A 300 11.45 -6.14 -7.55
N PRO A 301 10.41 -5.70 -6.83
CA PRO A 301 10.37 -5.79 -5.37
C PRO A 301 10.35 -7.24 -4.89
N TYR A 302 9.60 -8.15 -5.55
CA TYR A 302 9.53 -9.55 -5.15
C TYR A 302 10.92 -10.19 -5.07
N ASN A 303 11.76 -10.02 -6.09
CA ASN A 303 13.08 -10.61 -6.13
C ASN A 303 14.05 -9.98 -5.10
N ASN A 304 13.79 -8.75 -4.66
CA ASN A 304 14.60 -8.03 -3.68
C ASN A 304 14.16 -8.25 -2.22
N PHE A 305 13.03 -8.91 -1.94
CA PHE A 305 12.66 -9.23 -0.56
C PHE A 305 13.74 -10.04 0.14
N LYS A 306 14.11 -9.60 1.33
CA LYS A 306 15.03 -10.32 2.23
C LYS A 306 14.34 -11.44 3.01
N SER A 307 13.05 -11.56 2.90
CA SER A 307 12.28 -12.65 3.51
C SER A 307 12.83 -14.00 3.08
N GLU A 308 13.02 -14.91 4.03
CA GLU A 308 13.36 -16.32 3.77
C GLU A 308 12.19 -17.09 3.18
N GLU A 309 10.96 -16.65 3.48
CA GLU A 309 9.73 -17.22 2.97
C GLU A 309 8.98 -16.21 2.11
N LYS A 310 9.08 -16.40 0.81
CA LYS A 310 8.37 -15.57 -0.17
C LYS A 310 7.76 -16.40 -1.28
N HIS A 311 6.49 -16.16 -1.53
CA HIS A 311 5.68 -16.84 -2.53
C HIS A 311 5.09 -15.83 -3.50
N TYR A 312 4.84 -16.27 -4.72
CA TYR A 312 4.07 -15.50 -5.68
C TYR A 312 3.01 -16.36 -6.35
N VAL A 313 1.89 -15.72 -6.70
CA VAL A 313 0.80 -16.30 -7.50
C VAL A 313 0.71 -15.50 -8.77
N VAL A 314 1.08 -16.11 -9.90
CA VAL A 314 0.93 -15.49 -11.22
C VAL A 314 -0.43 -15.84 -11.77
N ASN A 315 -1.14 -14.81 -12.20
CA ASN A 315 -2.43 -14.95 -12.88
C ASN A 315 -2.26 -14.61 -14.35
N PRO A 316 -2.17 -15.61 -15.24
CA PRO A 316 -1.78 -15.40 -16.65
C PRO A 316 -2.73 -14.52 -17.45
N GLU A 317 -4.01 -14.50 -17.09
CA GLU A 317 -5.06 -13.76 -17.80
C GLU A 317 -5.43 -12.43 -17.12
N CYS A 318 -5.04 -12.24 -15.84
CA CYS A 318 -5.38 -11.03 -15.10
C CYS A 318 -4.60 -9.82 -15.62
N LYS A 319 -5.32 -8.73 -15.77
CA LYS A 319 -4.81 -7.39 -15.98
C LYS A 319 -4.53 -6.72 -14.64
N HIS A 320 -4.96 -5.47 -14.45
CA HIS A 320 -4.82 -4.76 -13.18
C HIS A 320 -5.94 -5.14 -12.21
N GLU A 321 -5.97 -6.42 -11.85
CA GLU A 321 -6.97 -7.00 -10.96
C GLU A 321 -6.38 -8.18 -10.19
N THR A 322 -6.92 -8.46 -9.02
CA THR A 322 -6.58 -9.66 -8.25
C THR A 322 -7.52 -10.80 -8.62
N PRO A 323 -7.06 -12.07 -8.55
CA PRO A 323 -7.94 -13.21 -8.77
C PRO A 323 -9.08 -13.24 -7.74
N ALA A 324 -10.21 -13.82 -8.13
CA ALA A 324 -11.41 -13.87 -7.27
C ALA A 324 -11.21 -14.59 -5.94
N ASP A 325 -10.26 -15.52 -5.87
CA ASP A 325 -9.90 -16.30 -4.67
C ASP A 325 -8.75 -15.68 -3.87
N TRP A 326 -8.23 -14.52 -4.26
CA TRP A 326 -7.07 -13.89 -3.61
C TRP A 326 -7.30 -13.65 -2.13
N TYR A 327 -8.51 -13.25 -1.73
CA TYR A 327 -8.85 -13.07 -0.32
C TYR A 327 -8.62 -14.35 0.49
N HIS A 328 -9.10 -15.49 0.01
CA HIS A 328 -8.92 -16.77 0.69
C HIS A 328 -7.45 -17.19 0.70
N THR A 329 -6.75 -16.97 -0.41
CA THR A 329 -5.33 -17.31 -0.56
C THR A 329 -4.47 -16.60 0.49
N TYR A 330 -4.57 -15.27 0.61
CA TYR A 330 -3.75 -14.56 1.58
C TYR A 330 -4.22 -14.79 3.03
N MET A 331 -5.52 -14.95 3.27
CA MET A 331 -6.00 -15.26 4.62
C MET A 331 -5.53 -16.63 5.11
N ASP A 332 -5.48 -17.63 4.24
CA ASP A 332 -4.94 -18.92 4.58
C ASP A 332 -3.42 -18.85 4.82
N PHE A 333 -2.71 -18.04 4.04
CA PHE A 333 -1.30 -17.74 4.30
C PHE A 333 -1.11 -17.06 5.67
N PHE A 334 -1.92 -16.07 6.01
CA PHE A 334 -1.84 -15.41 7.33
C PHE A 334 -2.14 -16.36 8.49
N LYS A 335 -3.14 -17.24 8.34
CA LYS A 335 -3.46 -18.26 9.35
C LYS A 335 -2.30 -19.23 9.60
N GLN A 336 -1.53 -19.58 8.56
CA GLN A 336 -0.33 -20.43 8.70
C GLN A 336 0.78 -19.73 9.50
N HIS A 337 0.77 -18.41 9.55
CA HIS A 337 1.77 -17.58 10.24
C HIS A 337 1.29 -17.08 11.60
N LEU A 338 0.16 -17.54 12.11
CA LEU A 338 -0.27 -17.21 13.46
C LEU A 338 0.70 -17.76 14.50
N LYS A 339 1.18 -16.88 15.36
CA LYS A 339 1.99 -17.23 16.52
C LYS A 339 1.07 -17.54 17.71
N THR A 340 1.43 -18.54 18.49
CA THR A 340 0.75 -18.81 19.76
C THR A 340 1.02 -17.66 20.72
N VAL A 341 -0.04 -17.07 21.25
CA VAL A 341 0.04 -16.05 22.29
C VAL A 341 -0.12 -16.74 23.62
N GLU A 342 0.90 -16.68 24.47
CA GLU A 342 0.79 -17.13 25.86
C GLU A 342 -0.04 -16.10 26.63
N HIS A 343 -1.07 -16.56 27.34
CA HIS A 343 -2.01 -15.74 28.12
C HIS A 343 -1.53 -15.54 29.56
#